data_ab00eb04d40924eb58ba67c85956d249
#
_entry.id   ab00eb04d40924eb58ba67c85956d249
#
_cell.length_a   1.000
_cell.length_b   1.000
_cell.length_c   1.000
_cell.angle_alpha   90.00
_cell.angle_beta   90.00
_cell.angle_gamma   90.00
#
_symmetry.space_group_name_H-M   'P 1'
#
loop_
_entity.id
_entity.type
_entity.pdbx_description
1 polymer ?
#
loop_
_entity_poly.entity_id
_entity_poly.type
_entity_poly.pdbx_seq_one_letter_code
_entity_poly.pdbx_strand_id
1 'polypeptide(L)'
;KRCTIRWIQFGDENSKFFQTVAMERYRRNCISSLKTTNGVEINDHAGKESILFEAFKARMGQASPQPMKFNLDNLIRADVKFSDLIAPFTRKEIDDVVSEMPPDRAPSPDGFNGAFLKACWPIIKHDFYLLCDEFHQGGLNLESINEGFITLIPKVNSPEYVNDFRPITLLNCNLKLLTTILANRLQKII
;
A
#
# COMPACT_ATOMS: atom_id res chain seq x y z
N LYS A 1 -4.67 18.20 -4.12
CA LYS A 1 -4.28 19.30 -3.21
C LYS A 1 -5.39 20.32 -2.95
N ARG A 2 -6.14 20.81 -3.96
CA ARG A 2 -7.21 21.81 -3.75
C ARG A 2 -8.44 21.25 -2.99
N CYS A 3 -8.76 19.98 -3.13
CA CYS A 3 -9.85 19.35 -2.38
C CYS A 3 -9.53 19.21 -0.90
N THR A 4 -8.26 18.93 -0.55
CA THR A 4 -7.82 18.71 0.82
C THR A 4 -7.98 19.97 1.68
N ILE A 5 -7.68 21.14 1.13
CA ILE A 5 -7.79 22.42 1.86
C ILE A 5 -9.24 22.73 2.23
N ARG A 6 -10.19 22.53 1.34
CA ARG A 6 -11.62 22.75 1.62
C ARG A 6 -12.19 21.75 2.62
N TRP A 7 -11.75 20.48 2.56
CA TRP A 7 -12.12 19.49 3.57
C TRP A 7 -11.64 19.86 4.97
N ILE A 8 -10.41 20.37 5.10
CA ILE A 8 -9.84 20.78 6.38
C ILE A 8 -10.56 22.02 6.93
N GLN A 9 -10.91 22.97 6.08
CA GLN A 9 -11.55 24.22 6.51
C GLN A 9 -13.04 24.09 6.84
N PHE A 10 -13.76 23.20 6.13
CA PHE A 10 -15.24 23.16 6.17
C PHE A 10 -15.83 21.76 6.30
N GLY A 11 -15.00 20.75 6.56
CA GLY A 11 -15.39 19.32 6.53
C GLY A 11 -16.47 18.92 7.52
N ASP A 12 -16.58 19.65 8.63
CA ASP A 12 -17.51 19.32 9.72
C ASP A 12 -18.89 20.03 9.60
N GLU A 13 -19.04 20.92 8.62
CA GLU A 13 -20.28 21.69 8.46
C GLU A 13 -21.45 20.90 7.85
N ASN A 14 -21.25 19.61 7.51
CA ASN A 14 -22.25 18.72 6.89
C ASN A 14 -23.07 19.39 5.78
N SER A 15 -22.42 20.27 5.01
CA SER A 15 -23.08 21.07 3.98
C SER A 15 -23.44 20.23 2.77
N LYS A 16 -24.44 20.66 2.00
CA LYS A 16 -24.83 20.06 0.71
C LYS A 16 -23.64 19.87 -0.24
N PHE A 17 -22.67 20.75 -0.21
CA PHE A 17 -21.45 20.65 -1.00
C PHE A 17 -20.64 19.39 -0.65
N PHE A 18 -20.38 19.13 0.63
CA PHE A 18 -19.61 17.95 1.06
C PHE A 18 -20.35 16.66 0.79
N GLN A 19 -21.67 16.66 1.02
CA GLN A 19 -22.53 15.52 0.69
C GLN A 19 -22.48 15.21 -0.80
N THR A 20 -22.56 16.23 -1.67
CA THR A 20 -22.47 16.06 -3.13
C THR A 20 -21.11 15.49 -3.53
N VAL A 21 -20.00 16.04 -3.01
CA VAL A 21 -18.66 15.55 -3.30
C VAL A 21 -18.46 14.10 -2.79
N ALA A 22 -18.97 13.77 -1.61
CA ALA A 22 -18.91 12.41 -1.08
C ALA A 22 -19.70 11.43 -1.94
N MET A 23 -20.92 11.82 -2.36
CA MET A 23 -21.75 11.00 -3.26
C MET A 23 -21.15 10.83 -4.65
N GLU A 24 -20.52 11.85 -5.21
CA GLU A 24 -19.81 11.72 -6.49
C GLU A 24 -18.61 10.76 -6.38
N ARG A 25 -17.84 10.84 -5.30
CA ARG A 25 -16.74 9.90 -5.04
C ARG A 25 -17.26 8.48 -4.86
N TYR A 26 -18.32 8.31 -4.09
CA TYR A 26 -18.96 7.01 -3.91
C TYR A 26 -19.39 6.42 -5.25
N ARG A 27 -20.10 7.19 -6.09
CA ARG A 27 -20.55 6.75 -7.42
C ARG A 27 -19.39 6.39 -8.35
N ARG A 28 -18.30 7.16 -8.34
CA ARG A 28 -17.10 6.85 -9.13
C ARG A 28 -16.39 5.58 -8.69
N ASN A 29 -16.41 5.32 -7.40
CA ASN A 29 -15.72 4.16 -6.82
C ASN A 29 -16.63 2.93 -6.74
N CYS A 30 -17.92 3.09 -6.96
CA CYS A 30 -18.87 1.99 -6.95
C CYS A 30 -18.75 1.18 -8.24
N ILE A 31 -18.45 -0.09 -8.11
CA ILE A 31 -18.46 -1.05 -9.22
C ILE A 31 -19.90 -1.56 -9.37
N SER A 32 -20.68 -0.95 -10.27
CA SER A 32 -22.07 -1.32 -10.50
C SER A 32 -22.17 -2.70 -11.12
N SER A 33 -21.41 -2.97 -12.17
CA SER A 33 -21.36 -4.25 -12.86
C SER A 33 -19.94 -4.59 -13.30
N LEU A 34 -19.69 -5.85 -13.58
CA LEU A 34 -18.46 -6.34 -14.22
C LEU A 34 -18.83 -7.32 -15.32
N LYS A 35 -18.09 -7.26 -16.43
CA LYS A 35 -18.21 -8.24 -17.51
C LYS A 35 -17.16 -9.34 -17.35
N THR A 36 -17.60 -10.58 -17.54
CA THR A 36 -16.69 -11.72 -17.67
C THR A 36 -15.92 -11.63 -18.99
N THR A 37 -14.90 -12.45 -19.16
CA THR A 37 -14.15 -12.58 -20.43
C THR A 37 -15.04 -12.96 -21.61
N ASN A 38 -16.17 -13.61 -21.34
CA ASN A 38 -17.17 -14.01 -22.37
C ASN A 38 -18.24 -12.92 -22.61
N GLY A 39 -18.09 -11.74 -22.02
CA GLY A 39 -19.01 -10.61 -22.20
C GLY A 39 -20.29 -10.68 -21.36
N VAL A 40 -20.45 -11.67 -20.49
CA VAL A 40 -21.61 -11.76 -19.61
C VAL A 40 -21.50 -10.70 -18.50
N GLU A 41 -22.55 -9.90 -18.35
CA GLU A 41 -22.61 -8.85 -17.33
C GLU A 41 -23.08 -9.41 -16.00
N ILE A 42 -22.35 -9.12 -14.92
CA ILE A 42 -22.60 -9.54 -13.55
C ILE A 42 -22.84 -8.31 -12.68
N ASN A 43 -24.02 -8.24 -12.06
CA ASN A 43 -24.47 -7.11 -11.26
C ASN A 43 -24.54 -7.43 -9.77
N ASP A 44 -24.70 -8.71 -9.39
CA ASP A 44 -24.77 -9.14 -8.03
C ASP A 44 -23.41 -9.10 -7.31
N HIS A 45 -23.45 -8.92 -5.99
CA HIS A 45 -22.23 -8.75 -5.19
C HIS A 45 -21.36 -10.00 -5.19
N ALA A 46 -21.94 -11.17 -5.01
CA ALA A 46 -21.23 -12.45 -4.96
C ALA A 46 -20.54 -12.79 -6.28
N GLY A 47 -21.22 -12.54 -7.40
CA GLY A 47 -20.63 -12.75 -8.73
C GLY A 47 -19.45 -11.80 -9.01
N LYS A 48 -19.58 -10.51 -8.65
CA LYS A 48 -18.47 -9.55 -8.76
C LYS A 48 -17.30 -9.94 -7.88
N GLU A 49 -17.55 -10.35 -6.63
CA GLU A 49 -16.53 -10.83 -5.72
C GLU A 49 -15.77 -12.02 -6.31
N SER A 50 -16.49 -13.01 -6.84
CA SER A 50 -15.89 -14.21 -7.46
C SER A 50 -14.99 -13.83 -8.64
N ILE A 51 -15.45 -12.97 -9.55
CA ILE A 51 -14.66 -12.53 -10.71
C ILE A 51 -13.38 -11.82 -10.27
N LEU A 52 -13.49 -10.92 -9.28
CA LEU A 52 -12.34 -10.19 -8.75
C LEU A 52 -11.35 -11.12 -8.05
N PHE A 53 -11.85 -12.02 -7.20
CA PHE A 53 -11.03 -12.97 -6.48
C PHE A 53 -10.23 -13.85 -7.44
N GLU A 54 -10.89 -14.48 -8.42
CA GLU A 54 -10.21 -15.34 -9.40
C GLU A 54 -9.20 -14.56 -10.25
N ALA A 55 -9.53 -13.33 -10.67
CA ALA A 55 -8.62 -12.51 -11.44
C ALA A 55 -7.34 -12.13 -10.65
N PHE A 56 -7.49 -11.79 -9.36
CA PHE A 56 -6.34 -11.46 -8.51
C PHE A 56 -5.56 -12.69 -8.08
N LYS A 57 -6.23 -13.80 -7.78
CA LYS A 57 -5.60 -15.08 -7.48
C LYS A 57 -4.73 -15.56 -8.66
N ALA A 58 -5.23 -15.45 -9.88
CA ALA A 58 -4.47 -15.80 -11.08
C ALA A 58 -3.23 -14.92 -11.26
N ARG A 59 -3.30 -13.62 -10.89
CA ARG A 59 -2.18 -12.69 -11.04
C ARG A 59 -1.13 -12.81 -9.94
N MET A 60 -1.54 -13.11 -8.70
CA MET A 60 -0.67 -13.13 -7.53
C MET A 60 -0.29 -14.55 -7.09
N GLY A 61 -1.03 -15.56 -7.53
CA GLY A 61 -1.10 -16.86 -6.87
C GLY A 61 -0.10 -17.91 -7.29
N GLN A 62 0.81 -17.68 -8.24
CA GLN A 62 1.81 -18.69 -8.59
C GLN A 62 3.16 -18.06 -8.83
N ALA A 63 4.09 -18.35 -7.92
CA ALA A 63 5.51 -18.16 -8.18
C ALA A 63 5.91 -19.10 -9.35
N SER A 64 5.90 -18.57 -10.55
CA SER A 64 6.58 -19.24 -11.65
C SER A 64 8.07 -19.06 -11.41
N PRO A 65 8.85 -20.14 -11.26
CA PRO A 65 10.31 -20.03 -11.23
C PRO A 65 10.75 -19.59 -12.62
N GLN A 66 10.79 -18.29 -12.84
CA GLN A 66 11.39 -17.71 -14.02
C GLN A 66 12.90 -17.85 -13.85
N PRO A 67 13.61 -18.58 -14.69
CA PRO A 67 15.07 -18.65 -14.65
C PRO A 67 15.70 -17.38 -15.25
N MET A 68 15.18 -16.21 -14.88
CA MET A 68 15.83 -14.96 -15.23
C MET A 68 17.05 -14.78 -14.32
N LYS A 69 18.19 -15.19 -14.82
CA LYS A 69 19.48 -14.84 -14.25
C LYS A 69 19.90 -13.50 -14.82
N PHE A 70 19.69 -12.45 -14.05
CA PHE A 70 20.35 -11.18 -14.33
C PHE A 70 21.83 -11.35 -14.03
N ASN A 71 22.70 -11.06 -15.01
CA ASN A 71 24.12 -10.85 -14.69
C ASN A 71 24.24 -9.47 -14.04
N LEU A 72 24.29 -9.47 -12.71
CA LEU A 72 24.39 -8.26 -11.90
C LEU A 72 25.82 -7.69 -11.86
N ASP A 73 26.81 -8.43 -12.31
CA ASP A 73 28.24 -8.05 -12.21
C ASP A 73 28.54 -6.72 -12.91
N ASN A 74 27.79 -6.39 -13.98
CA ASN A 74 27.95 -5.14 -14.71
C ASN A 74 27.00 -4.02 -14.24
N LEU A 75 26.05 -4.32 -13.37
CA LEU A 75 25.05 -3.36 -12.88
C LEU A 75 25.36 -2.85 -11.48
N ILE A 76 26.10 -3.64 -10.70
CA ILE A 76 26.46 -3.31 -9.33
C ILE A 76 27.87 -2.76 -9.33
N ARG A 77 28.06 -1.58 -8.73
CA ARG A 77 29.39 -0.99 -8.56
C ARG A 77 30.26 -1.90 -7.68
N ALA A 78 31.52 -2.07 -8.04
CA ALA A 78 32.45 -2.95 -7.33
C ALA A 78 32.74 -2.51 -5.88
N ASP A 79 32.41 -1.26 -5.51
CA ASP A 79 32.63 -0.67 -4.20
C ASP A 79 31.44 -0.79 -3.25
N VAL A 80 30.37 -1.47 -3.69
CA VAL A 80 29.15 -1.63 -2.89
C VAL A 80 29.39 -2.55 -1.68
N LYS A 81 29.16 -2.02 -0.49
CA LYS A 81 29.18 -2.79 0.75
C LYS A 81 27.80 -3.40 1.03
N PHE A 82 27.59 -4.63 0.59
CA PHE A 82 26.34 -5.36 0.87
C PHE A 82 26.08 -5.60 2.36
N SER A 83 27.12 -5.52 3.21
CA SER A 83 26.99 -5.59 4.65
C SER A 83 26.00 -4.58 5.22
N ASP A 84 25.88 -3.42 4.60
CA ASP A 84 24.99 -2.35 5.07
C ASP A 84 23.50 -2.68 4.83
N LEU A 85 23.21 -3.54 3.85
CA LEU A 85 21.82 -4.01 3.61
C LEU A 85 21.31 -4.94 4.71
N ILE A 86 22.20 -5.80 5.22
CA ILE A 86 21.87 -6.81 6.22
C ILE A 86 22.18 -6.38 7.66
N ALA A 87 22.70 -5.17 7.84
CA ALA A 87 22.98 -4.62 9.17
C ALA A 87 21.69 -4.45 10.00
N PRO A 88 21.77 -4.55 11.34
CA PRO A 88 20.64 -4.23 12.21
C PRO A 88 20.07 -2.84 11.91
N PHE A 89 18.77 -2.67 12.11
CA PHE A 89 18.14 -1.37 11.94
C PHE A 89 18.53 -0.42 13.07
N THR A 90 18.97 0.78 12.72
CA THR A 90 19.27 1.80 13.72
C THR A 90 18.00 2.56 14.11
N ARG A 91 17.91 3.00 15.36
CA ARG A 91 16.80 3.83 15.85
C ARG A 91 16.62 5.10 15.01
N LYS A 92 17.75 5.72 14.65
CA LYS A 92 17.73 6.91 13.80
C LYS A 92 17.11 6.62 12.42
N GLU A 93 17.47 5.53 11.79
CA GLU A 93 16.94 5.14 10.48
C GLU A 93 15.41 4.95 10.53
N ILE A 94 14.91 4.35 11.61
CA ILE A 94 13.47 4.17 11.83
C ILE A 94 12.78 5.52 12.05
N ASP A 95 13.35 6.38 12.90
CA ASP A 95 12.83 7.72 13.18
C ASP A 95 12.78 8.60 11.93
N ASP A 96 13.85 8.57 11.11
CA ASP A 96 13.95 9.33 9.87
C ASP A 96 12.82 8.92 8.90
N VAL A 97 12.58 7.62 8.71
CA VAL A 97 11.49 7.12 7.85
C VAL A 97 10.12 7.61 8.32
N VAL A 98 9.84 7.56 9.62
CA VAL A 98 8.56 8.07 10.14
C VAL A 98 8.44 9.57 9.97
N SER A 99 9.52 10.33 10.20
CA SER A 99 9.54 11.78 10.03
C SER A 99 9.28 12.21 8.58
N GLU A 100 9.71 11.42 7.60
CA GLU A 100 9.55 11.68 6.17
C GLU A 100 8.22 11.16 5.60
N MET A 101 7.48 10.32 6.33
CA MET A 101 6.20 9.79 5.84
C MET A 101 5.23 10.93 5.48
N PRO A 102 4.58 10.87 4.30
CA PRO A 102 3.53 11.84 3.95
C PRO A 102 2.35 11.73 4.91
N PRO A 103 1.92 12.86 5.55
CA PRO A 103 0.88 12.83 6.57
C PRO A 103 -0.53 12.55 6.01
N ASP A 104 -0.79 12.93 4.77
CA ASP A 104 -2.10 12.99 4.12
C ASP A 104 -2.39 11.82 3.15
N ARG A 105 -1.64 10.72 3.28
CA ARG A 105 -1.91 9.48 2.53
C ARG A 105 -3.11 8.75 3.11
N ALA A 106 -3.76 7.93 2.26
CA ALA A 106 -4.84 7.06 2.70
C ALA A 106 -4.40 6.21 3.90
N PRO A 107 -5.27 6.07 4.91
CA PRO A 107 -4.98 5.24 6.07
C PRO A 107 -4.78 3.78 5.65
N SER A 108 -4.03 3.06 6.43
CA SER A 108 -3.83 1.62 6.32
C SER A 108 -5.10 0.86 6.76
N PRO A 109 -5.20 -0.47 6.58
CA PRO A 109 -6.33 -1.26 7.09
C PRO A 109 -6.57 -1.09 8.58
N ASP A 110 -5.51 -0.82 9.36
CA ASP A 110 -5.57 -0.49 10.79
C ASP A 110 -6.15 0.89 11.11
N GLY A 111 -6.48 1.70 10.09
CA GLY A 111 -7.03 3.05 10.23
C GLY A 111 -5.97 4.15 10.45
N PHE A 112 -4.70 3.80 10.56
CA PHE A 112 -3.63 4.74 10.84
C PHE A 112 -2.99 5.29 9.56
N ASN A 113 -2.64 6.58 9.59
CA ASN A 113 -1.93 7.27 8.52
C ASN A 113 -0.62 7.87 9.02
N GLY A 114 0.16 8.50 8.12
CA GLY A 114 1.42 9.13 8.47
C GLY A 114 1.27 10.27 9.48
N ALA A 115 0.16 11.00 9.49
CA ALA A 115 -0.09 12.06 10.49
C ALA A 115 -0.24 11.47 11.89
N PHE A 116 -1.00 10.38 12.03
CA PHE A 116 -1.14 9.67 13.30
C PHE A 116 0.20 9.14 13.81
N LEU A 117 0.95 8.44 12.95
CA LEU A 117 2.26 7.90 13.35
C LEU A 117 3.20 9.00 13.84
N LYS A 118 3.27 10.15 13.16
CA LYS A 118 4.11 11.28 13.59
C LYS A 118 3.66 11.86 14.92
N ALA A 119 2.36 12.06 15.11
CA ALA A 119 1.81 12.62 16.34
C ALA A 119 2.01 11.70 17.54
N CYS A 120 1.83 10.41 17.36
CA CYS A 120 1.93 9.40 18.42
C CYS A 120 3.34 8.80 18.56
N TRP A 121 4.29 9.17 17.69
CA TRP A 121 5.62 8.56 17.64
C TRP A 121 6.34 8.53 18.98
N PRO A 122 6.35 9.59 19.80
CA PRO A 122 6.98 9.55 21.13
C PRO A 122 6.47 8.44 22.04
N ILE A 123 5.24 7.99 21.85
CA ILE A 123 4.58 6.96 22.65
C ILE A 123 4.85 5.56 22.08
N ILE A 124 4.68 5.40 20.75
CA ILE A 124 4.65 4.09 20.10
C ILE A 124 6.00 3.62 19.53
N LYS A 125 6.99 4.50 19.43
CA LYS A 125 8.29 4.20 18.79
C LYS A 125 9.00 2.97 19.34
N HIS A 126 8.83 2.69 20.63
CA HIS A 126 9.49 1.55 21.25
C HIS A 126 9.00 0.22 20.67
N ASP A 127 7.70 0.09 20.44
CA ASP A 127 7.11 -1.12 19.86
C ASP A 127 7.56 -1.30 18.41
N PHE A 128 7.68 -0.20 17.65
CA PHE A 128 8.22 -0.25 16.29
C PHE A 128 9.70 -0.61 16.24
N TYR A 129 10.48 -0.21 17.23
CA TYR A 129 11.88 -0.62 17.36
C TYR A 129 11.98 -2.14 17.60
N LEU A 130 11.15 -2.66 18.51
CA LEU A 130 11.12 -4.10 18.78
C LEU A 130 10.70 -4.89 17.53
N LEU A 131 9.68 -4.42 16.82
CA LEU A 131 9.24 -5.04 15.56
C LEU A 131 10.37 -5.10 14.52
N CYS A 132 11.15 -4.03 14.38
CA CYS A 132 12.31 -4.01 13.48
C CYS A 132 13.42 -4.96 13.95
N ASP A 133 13.68 -5.04 15.26
CA ASP A 133 14.66 -5.95 15.82
C ASP A 133 14.23 -7.42 15.62
N GLU A 134 12.96 -7.76 15.85
CA GLU A 134 12.40 -9.10 15.60
C GLU A 134 12.46 -9.48 14.12
N PHE A 135 12.14 -8.53 13.23
CA PHE A 135 12.26 -8.74 11.80
C PHE A 135 13.71 -9.07 11.40
N HIS A 136 14.67 -8.30 11.92
CA HIS A 136 16.08 -8.51 11.63
C HIS A 136 16.58 -9.88 12.13
N GLN A 137 16.06 -10.35 13.26
CA GLN A 137 16.39 -11.65 13.84
C GLN A 137 15.67 -12.83 13.15
N GLY A 138 14.74 -12.56 12.24
CA GLY A 138 13.93 -13.56 11.56
C GLY A 138 12.81 -14.17 12.43
N GLY A 139 12.52 -13.56 13.59
CA GLY A 139 11.48 -14.02 14.52
C GLY A 139 10.08 -13.48 14.22
N LEU A 140 9.96 -12.44 13.38
CA LEU A 140 8.69 -11.79 13.12
C LEU A 140 7.76 -12.66 12.27
N ASN A 141 6.54 -12.86 12.76
CA ASN A 141 5.50 -13.50 11.95
C ASN A 141 4.98 -12.51 10.88
N LEU A 142 5.51 -12.64 9.65
CA LEU A 142 5.15 -11.78 8.55
C LEU A 142 3.70 -11.99 8.09
N GLU A 143 3.10 -13.15 8.27
CA GLU A 143 1.70 -13.39 7.87
C GLU A 143 0.74 -12.47 8.63
N SER A 144 1.00 -12.21 9.91
CA SER A 144 0.15 -11.37 10.75
C SER A 144 0.17 -9.88 10.36
N ILE A 145 1.24 -9.40 9.73
CA ILE A 145 1.40 -7.99 9.32
C ILE A 145 1.28 -7.78 7.82
N ASN A 146 1.36 -8.86 7.01
CA ASN A 146 1.28 -8.79 5.54
C ASN A 146 -0.17 -8.90 5.05
N GLU A 147 -1.10 -8.37 5.81
CA GLU A 147 -2.48 -8.19 5.38
C GLU A 147 -2.65 -6.82 4.74
N GLY A 148 -3.44 -6.75 3.68
CA GLY A 148 -3.70 -5.51 2.98
C GLY A 148 -5.05 -5.52 2.29
N PHE A 149 -5.68 -4.36 2.19
CA PHE A 149 -6.89 -4.20 1.39
C PHE A 149 -6.52 -3.82 -0.04
N ILE A 150 -7.10 -4.53 -1.01
CA ILE A 150 -6.99 -4.18 -2.41
C ILE A 150 -8.15 -3.28 -2.77
N THR A 151 -7.84 -2.02 -3.10
CA THR A 151 -8.80 -1.05 -3.60
C THR A 151 -8.66 -0.92 -5.11
N LEU A 152 -9.79 -0.92 -5.81
CA LEU A 152 -9.84 -0.83 -7.26
C LEU A 152 -10.10 0.61 -7.70
N ILE A 153 -9.20 1.16 -8.52
CA ILE A 153 -9.35 2.50 -9.09
C ILE A 153 -9.55 2.38 -10.61
N PRO A 154 -10.62 2.97 -11.16
CA PRO A 154 -10.85 2.92 -12.61
C PRO A 154 -9.70 3.58 -13.39
N LYS A 155 -9.27 2.94 -14.48
CA LYS A 155 -8.33 3.50 -15.46
C LYS A 155 -9.03 4.31 -16.54
N VAL A 156 -10.31 4.01 -16.78
CA VAL A 156 -11.17 4.58 -17.82
C VAL A 156 -12.46 5.12 -17.22
N ASN A 157 -13.16 5.96 -17.94
CA ASN A 157 -14.38 6.60 -17.43
C ASN A 157 -15.56 5.64 -17.26
N SER A 158 -15.62 4.56 -18.06
CA SER A 158 -16.67 3.55 -18.01
C SER A 158 -16.03 2.17 -17.96
N PRO A 159 -15.54 1.72 -16.77
CA PRO A 159 -14.88 0.45 -16.62
C PRO A 159 -15.92 -0.67 -16.65
N GLU A 160 -15.69 -1.68 -17.48
CA GLU A 160 -16.56 -2.85 -17.62
C GLU A 160 -15.87 -4.16 -17.20
N TYR A 161 -14.55 -4.23 -17.39
CA TYR A 161 -13.75 -5.43 -17.13
C TYR A 161 -12.82 -5.23 -15.93
N VAL A 162 -12.42 -6.31 -15.29
CA VAL A 162 -11.43 -6.25 -14.19
C VAL A 162 -10.13 -5.55 -14.62
N ASN A 163 -9.74 -5.70 -15.89
CA ASN A 163 -8.54 -5.06 -16.44
C ASN A 163 -8.65 -3.53 -16.56
N ASP A 164 -9.85 -2.97 -16.51
CA ASP A 164 -10.10 -1.54 -16.55
C ASP A 164 -9.84 -0.86 -15.19
N PHE A 165 -9.54 -1.65 -14.16
CA PHE A 165 -9.20 -1.17 -12.85
C PHE A 165 -7.71 -1.34 -12.54
N ARG A 166 -7.18 -0.42 -11.73
CA ARG A 166 -5.86 -0.52 -11.09
C ARG A 166 -6.05 -1.04 -9.67
N PRO A 167 -5.48 -2.19 -9.32
CA PRO A 167 -5.43 -2.59 -7.93
C PRO A 167 -4.40 -1.72 -7.19
N ILE A 168 -4.83 -1.12 -6.09
CA ILE A 168 -3.95 -0.43 -5.16
C ILE A 168 -4.08 -1.15 -3.82
N THR A 169 -2.97 -1.66 -3.33
CA THR A 169 -2.92 -2.33 -2.02
C THR A 169 -2.62 -1.31 -0.93
N LEU A 170 -3.51 -1.24 0.04
CA LEU A 170 -3.31 -0.50 1.29
C LEU A 170 -2.65 -1.45 2.27
N LEU A 171 -1.37 -1.23 2.54
CA LEU A 171 -0.57 -2.03 3.47
C LEU A 171 -0.67 -1.48 4.89
N ASN A 172 -0.54 -2.34 5.89
CA ASN A 172 -0.40 -1.96 7.28
C ASN A 172 0.82 -1.06 7.49
N CYS A 173 0.75 -0.14 8.47
CA CYS A 173 1.84 0.81 8.71
C CYS A 173 3.14 0.11 9.12
N ASN A 174 3.08 -1.01 9.82
CA ASN A 174 4.24 -1.82 10.18
C ASN A 174 5.02 -2.30 8.95
N LEU A 175 4.31 -2.91 7.99
CA LEU A 175 4.92 -3.40 6.76
C LEU A 175 5.42 -2.25 5.89
N LYS A 176 4.67 -1.15 5.83
CA LYS A 176 5.07 0.06 5.11
C LYS A 176 6.36 0.65 5.66
N LEU A 177 6.53 0.68 6.99
CA LEU A 177 7.76 1.13 7.64
C LEU A 177 8.94 0.24 7.23
N LEU A 178 8.83 -1.07 7.44
CA LEU A 178 9.90 -2.03 7.12
C LEU A 178 10.32 -1.96 5.65
N THR A 179 9.34 -1.98 4.74
CA THR A 179 9.62 -1.91 3.30
C THR A 179 10.24 -0.59 2.88
N THR A 180 9.88 0.53 3.53
CA THR A 180 10.48 1.83 3.25
C THR A 180 11.93 1.89 3.72
N ILE A 181 12.25 1.36 4.91
CA ILE A 181 13.63 1.29 5.40
C ILE A 181 14.49 0.46 4.44
N LEU A 182 14.01 -0.72 4.04
CA LEU A 182 14.72 -1.59 3.10
C LEU A 182 14.92 -0.92 1.73
N ALA A 183 13.89 -0.23 1.23
CA ALA A 183 13.98 0.52 -0.02
C ALA A 183 15.01 1.66 0.07
N ASN A 184 15.04 2.40 1.18
CA ASN A 184 16.02 3.47 1.40
C ASN A 184 17.47 2.94 1.46
N ARG A 185 17.66 1.76 2.06
CA ARG A 185 18.99 1.09 2.05
C ARG A 185 19.40 0.69 0.64
N LEU A 186 18.45 0.06 -0.10
CA LEU A 186 18.73 -0.38 -1.47
C LEU A 186 19.01 0.81 -2.40
N GLN A 187 18.29 1.91 -2.25
CA GLN A 187 18.46 3.11 -3.06
C GLN A 187 19.88 3.74 -2.92
N LYS A 188 20.54 3.54 -1.79
CA LYS A 188 21.92 4.03 -1.60
C LYS A 188 22.96 3.23 -2.39
N ILE A 189 22.58 2.07 -2.87
CA ILE A 189 23.46 1.10 -3.53
C ILE A 189 23.27 1.13 -5.06
N ILE A 190 22.05 1.42 -5.52
CA ILE A 190 21.71 1.53 -6.94
C ILE A 190 21.96 2.97 -7.44
#